data_9fd1f4b64ccd8cbd683723120e32b5fe
#
_entry.id   9fd1f4b64ccd8cbd683723120e32b5fe
#
_cell.length_a   1.000
_cell.length_b   1.000
_cell.length_c   1.000
_cell.angle_alpha   90.00
_cell.angle_beta   90.00
_cell.angle_gamma   90.00
#
_symmetry.space_group_name_H-M   'P 1'
#
loop_
_entity.id
_entity.type
_entity.pdbx_description
1 polymer ?
#
loop_
_entity_poly.entity_id
_entity_poly.type
_entity_poly.pdbx_seq_one_letter_code
_entity_poly.pdbx_strand_id
1 'polypeptide(L)'
;MFDDPIAFMIIIGVVAALAIICCAIYAGYKKQEIDAKIEGLAKGSEELTPEEFFKMRNFSFGGQGRPSYARKQNFAGVYILFNKTKNMYYVGQAQKILDRVNNHFTGKGNGDVYADYKYGDQFTIKMISLENSGFSSLNELERNVIAKYNAFSRGYNKTRGNR
;
A
#
# COMPACT_ATOMS: atom_id res chain seq x y z
N MET A 1 18.63 13.65 49.90
CA MET A 1 17.24 13.41 49.53
C MET A 1 16.71 14.74 49.07
N PHE A 2 15.92 14.81 48.00
CA PHE A 2 15.63 16.08 47.33
C PHE A 2 14.72 16.95 48.17
N ASP A 3 15.34 17.89 48.92
CA ASP A 3 14.64 18.80 49.82
C ASP A 3 14.10 20.07 49.12
N ASP A 4 14.46 20.24 47.83
CA ASP A 4 13.97 21.33 47.00
C ASP A 4 12.90 20.85 45.99
N PRO A 5 11.62 21.20 46.19
CA PRO A 5 10.53 20.79 45.31
C PRO A 5 10.68 21.34 43.88
N ILE A 6 11.36 22.47 43.71
CA ILE A 6 11.60 23.05 42.39
C ILE A 6 12.63 22.21 41.62
N ALA A 7 13.73 21.82 42.26
CA ALA A 7 14.73 20.94 41.65
C ALA A 7 14.13 19.58 41.28
N PHE A 8 13.27 19.02 42.11
CA PHE A 8 12.56 17.77 41.82
C PHE A 8 11.64 17.90 40.57
N MET A 9 10.86 18.98 40.45
CA MET A 9 10.02 19.24 39.29
C MET A 9 10.83 19.43 38.01
N ILE A 10 11.97 20.11 38.06
CA ILE A 10 12.87 20.29 36.93
C ILE A 10 13.39 18.91 36.44
N ILE A 11 13.84 18.05 37.36
CA ILE A 11 14.31 16.69 37.00
C ILE A 11 13.21 15.87 36.32
N ILE A 12 11.99 15.88 36.86
CA ILE A 12 10.86 15.18 36.22
C ILE A 12 10.61 15.73 34.82
N GLY A 13 10.62 17.04 34.65
CA GLY A 13 10.44 17.69 33.34
C GLY A 13 11.51 17.26 32.31
N VAL A 14 12.78 17.20 32.72
CA VAL A 14 13.89 16.76 31.88
C VAL A 14 13.74 15.29 31.51
N VAL A 15 13.42 14.41 32.45
CA VAL A 15 13.22 12.98 32.20
C VAL A 15 12.05 12.74 31.23
N ALA A 16 10.94 13.46 31.42
CA ALA A 16 9.80 13.37 30.50
C ALA A 16 10.14 13.84 29.10
N ALA A 17 10.87 14.94 28.96
CA ALA A 17 11.33 15.44 27.66
C ALA A 17 12.25 14.43 26.93
N LEU A 18 13.20 13.84 27.65
CA LEU A 18 14.09 12.81 27.12
C LEU A 18 13.30 11.56 26.67
N ALA A 19 12.31 11.12 27.45
CA ALA A 19 11.44 9.99 27.08
C ALA A 19 10.67 10.27 25.78
N ILE A 20 10.10 11.47 25.62
CA ILE A 20 9.40 11.88 24.39
C ILE A 20 10.36 11.86 23.18
N ILE A 21 11.57 12.40 23.35
CA ILE A 21 12.57 12.39 22.27
C ILE A 21 12.96 10.96 21.89
N CYS A 22 13.22 10.10 22.86
CA CYS A 22 13.53 8.69 22.60
C CYS A 22 12.38 7.97 21.87
N CYS A 23 11.13 8.20 22.26
CA CYS A 23 9.96 7.65 21.60
C CYS A 23 9.86 8.15 20.14
N ALA A 24 10.09 9.43 19.88
CA ALA A 24 10.06 10.00 18.54
C ALA A 24 11.16 9.41 17.64
N ILE A 25 12.37 9.27 18.16
CA ILE A 25 13.49 8.64 17.46
C ILE A 25 13.15 7.18 17.12
N TYR A 26 12.68 6.41 18.10
CA TYR A 26 12.28 5.01 17.90
C TYR A 26 11.17 4.86 16.84
N ALA A 27 10.14 5.71 16.91
CA ALA A 27 9.07 5.72 15.91
C ALA A 27 9.59 6.04 14.49
N GLY A 28 10.56 6.95 14.39
CA GLY A 28 11.24 7.28 13.13
C GLY A 28 11.99 6.09 12.54
N TYR A 29 12.79 5.39 13.34
CA TYR A 29 13.50 4.17 12.93
C TYR A 29 12.54 3.07 12.46
N LYS A 30 11.49 2.82 13.24
CA LYS A 30 10.51 1.79 12.89
C LYS A 30 9.77 2.10 11.59
N LYS A 31 9.44 3.37 11.36
CA LYS A 31 8.85 3.81 10.09
C LYS A 31 9.80 3.59 8.92
N GLN A 32 11.07 3.94 9.07
CA GLN A 32 12.07 3.75 8.02
C GLN A 32 12.27 2.26 7.68
N GLU A 33 12.28 1.38 8.67
CA GLU A 33 12.35 -0.07 8.48
C GLU A 33 11.14 -0.58 7.67
N ILE A 34 9.94 -0.17 8.04
CA ILE A 34 8.70 -0.52 7.33
C ILE A 34 8.73 0.01 5.90
N ASP A 35 9.14 1.25 5.69
CA ASP A 35 9.23 1.87 4.37
C ASP A 35 10.23 1.15 3.46
N ALA A 36 11.39 0.75 3.99
CA ALA A 36 12.39 -0.04 3.28
C ALA A 36 11.86 -1.44 2.93
N LYS A 37 11.15 -2.09 3.84
CA LYS A 37 10.51 -3.39 3.61
C LYS A 37 9.48 -3.32 2.47
N ILE A 38 8.58 -2.32 2.49
CA ILE A 38 7.59 -2.11 1.43
C ILE A 38 8.26 -1.85 0.09
N GLU A 39 9.32 -1.04 0.08
CA GLU A 39 10.08 -0.76 -1.13
C GLU A 39 10.73 -2.02 -1.70
N GLY A 40 11.29 -2.88 -0.87
CA GLY A 40 11.81 -4.19 -1.27
C GLY A 40 10.73 -5.08 -1.89
N LEU A 41 9.56 -5.18 -1.26
CA LEU A 41 8.42 -5.94 -1.78
C LEU A 41 7.91 -5.38 -3.12
N ALA A 42 7.81 -4.06 -3.24
CA ALA A 42 7.37 -3.40 -4.47
C ALA A 42 8.40 -3.49 -5.60
N LYS A 43 9.70 -3.54 -5.29
CA LYS A 43 10.76 -3.80 -6.29
C LYS A 43 10.77 -5.24 -6.76
N GLY A 44 10.45 -6.19 -5.88
CA GLY A 44 10.35 -7.60 -6.21
C GLY A 44 9.07 -7.98 -6.97
N SER A 45 8.05 -7.11 -7.01
CA SER A 45 6.84 -7.34 -7.78
C SER A 45 6.97 -6.80 -9.20
N GLU A 46 6.42 -7.56 -10.16
CA GLU A 46 6.36 -7.15 -11.57
C GLU A 46 5.54 -5.86 -11.71
N GLU A 47 6.02 -4.92 -12.52
CA GLU A 47 5.29 -3.70 -12.88
C GLU A 47 4.65 -3.91 -14.25
N LEU A 48 3.32 -3.86 -14.28
CA LEU A 48 2.52 -4.11 -15.48
C LEU A 48 1.79 -2.84 -15.92
N THR A 49 1.65 -2.64 -17.21
CA THR A 49 0.63 -1.75 -17.75
C THR A 49 -0.76 -2.39 -17.65
N PRO A 50 -1.87 -1.63 -17.74
CA PRO A 50 -3.21 -2.20 -17.79
C PRO A 50 -3.39 -3.22 -18.90
N GLU A 51 -2.80 -3.00 -20.07
CA GLU A 51 -2.87 -3.91 -21.23
C GLU A 51 -2.16 -5.23 -20.94
N GLU A 52 -0.97 -5.20 -20.37
CA GLU A 52 -0.21 -6.39 -19.95
C GLU A 52 -0.95 -7.14 -18.87
N PHE A 53 -1.51 -6.41 -17.87
CA PHE A 53 -2.34 -7.00 -16.83
C PHE A 53 -3.56 -7.73 -17.41
N PHE A 54 -4.28 -7.14 -18.36
CA PHE A 54 -5.43 -7.81 -19.02
C PHE A 54 -5.01 -9.03 -19.82
N LYS A 55 -3.89 -8.98 -20.54
CA LYS A 55 -3.36 -10.14 -21.26
C LYS A 55 -3.06 -11.29 -20.31
N MET A 56 -2.32 -11.00 -19.22
CA MET A 56 -1.99 -11.98 -18.18
C MET A 56 -3.26 -12.54 -17.53
N ARG A 57 -4.15 -11.68 -17.05
CA ARG A 57 -5.36 -12.07 -16.32
C ARG A 57 -6.29 -12.95 -17.13
N ASN A 58 -6.46 -12.63 -18.41
CA ASN A 58 -7.39 -13.32 -19.31
C ASN A 58 -6.77 -14.53 -20.00
N PHE A 59 -5.49 -14.77 -19.82
CA PHE A 59 -4.81 -15.93 -20.38
C PHE A 59 -5.46 -17.23 -19.90
N SER A 60 -5.75 -18.13 -20.83
CA SER A 60 -6.34 -19.46 -20.57
C SER A 60 -5.34 -20.56 -20.81
N PHE A 61 -5.02 -21.34 -19.80
CA PHE A 61 -4.17 -22.53 -19.93
C PHE A 61 -4.93 -23.65 -20.67
N GLY A 62 -4.74 -23.75 -21.98
CA GLY A 62 -5.23 -24.90 -22.75
C GLY A 62 -6.53 -24.69 -23.53
N GLY A 63 -6.81 -23.47 -23.99
CA GLY A 63 -7.86 -23.19 -25.00
C GLY A 63 -9.22 -22.79 -24.44
N GLN A 64 -10.17 -22.64 -25.35
CA GLN A 64 -11.49 -22.11 -25.07
C GLN A 64 -12.26 -22.97 -24.04
N GLY A 65 -12.88 -22.32 -23.05
CA GLY A 65 -13.66 -23.01 -21.99
C GLY A 65 -12.88 -23.41 -20.75
N ARG A 66 -11.55 -23.25 -20.71
CA ARG A 66 -10.76 -23.53 -19.48
C ARG A 66 -10.66 -22.32 -18.57
N PRO A 67 -10.42 -22.55 -17.24
CA PRO A 67 -10.32 -21.44 -16.30
C PRO A 67 -9.21 -20.46 -16.70
N SER A 68 -9.52 -19.16 -16.65
CA SER A 68 -8.52 -18.10 -16.87
C SER A 68 -7.45 -18.10 -15.79
N TYR A 69 -6.31 -17.45 -16.04
CA TYR A 69 -5.23 -17.23 -15.06
C TYR A 69 -5.78 -16.67 -13.74
N ALA A 70 -6.67 -15.67 -13.83
CA ALA A 70 -7.27 -15.06 -12.63
C ALA A 70 -8.03 -16.04 -11.74
N ARG A 71 -8.66 -17.08 -12.29
CA ARG A 71 -9.38 -18.09 -11.50
C ARG A 71 -8.45 -19.05 -10.76
N LYS A 72 -7.27 -19.30 -11.32
CA LYS A 72 -6.30 -20.25 -10.77
C LYS A 72 -5.26 -19.61 -9.86
N GLN A 73 -4.85 -18.37 -10.19
CA GLN A 73 -3.68 -17.70 -9.61
C GLN A 73 -4.06 -16.44 -8.80
N ASN A 74 -5.35 -16.27 -8.47
CA ASN A 74 -5.75 -15.15 -7.62
C ASN A 74 -5.23 -15.34 -6.19
N PHE A 75 -4.82 -14.25 -5.55
CA PHE A 75 -4.22 -14.28 -4.21
C PHE A 75 -4.67 -13.09 -3.37
N ALA A 76 -4.47 -13.20 -2.05
CA ALA A 76 -4.69 -12.11 -1.12
C ALA A 76 -3.49 -11.17 -1.10
N GLY A 77 -3.72 -9.86 -1.28
CA GLY A 77 -2.62 -8.90 -1.36
C GLY A 77 -3.07 -7.45 -1.44
N VAL A 78 -2.07 -6.59 -1.58
CA VAL A 78 -2.21 -5.15 -1.78
C VAL A 78 -1.74 -4.80 -3.18
N TYR A 79 -2.51 -3.98 -3.89
CA TYR A 79 -2.16 -3.46 -5.20
C TYR A 79 -1.90 -1.96 -5.14
N ILE A 80 -0.98 -1.52 -6.00
CA ILE A 80 -0.56 -0.14 -6.17
C ILE A 80 -0.83 0.23 -7.63
N LEU A 81 -1.75 1.16 -7.86
CA LEU A 81 -2.01 1.72 -9.17
C LEU A 81 -1.36 3.09 -9.22
N PHE A 82 -0.41 3.28 -10.12
CA PHE A 82 0.30 4.54 -10.28
C PHE A 82 -0.12 5.21 -11.59
N ASN A 83 -0.75 6.37 -11.48
CA ASN A 83 -1.00 7.25 -12.61
C ASN A 83 0.27 8.07 -12.90
N LYS A 84 0.98 7.70 -13.95
CA LYS A 84 2.22 8.38 -14.37
C LYS A 84 1.96 9.81 -14.86
N THR A 85 0.81 10.05 -15.48
CA THR A 85 0.45 11.35 -16.04
C THR A 85 0.25 12.40 -14.94
N LYS A 86 -0.40 12.03 -13.85
CA LYS A 86 -0.72 12.92 -12.72
C LYS A 86 0.23 12.77 -11.53
N ASN A 87 1.16 11.79 -11.57
CA ASN A 87 2.02 11.43 -10.46
C ASN A 87 1.23 11.11 -9.16
N MET A 88 0.16 10.32 -9.30
CA MET A 88 -0.76 10.00 -8.22
C MET A 88 -0.88 8.48 -8.02
N TYR A 89 -1.02 8.06 -6.77
CA TYR A 89 -1.16 6.66 -6.40
C TYR A 89 -2.57 6.35 -5.90
N TYR A 90 -3.06 5.16 -6.23
CA TYR A 90 -4.15 4.48 -5.54
C TYR A 90 -3.65 3.16 -4.98
N VAL A 91 -3.92 2.92 -3.72
CA VAL A 91 -3.55 1.68 -3.02
C VAL A 91 -4.82 1.03 -2.49
N GLY A 92 -4.94 -0.28 -2.64
CA GLY A 92 -6.04 -1.01 -2.06
C GLY A 92 -5.67 -2.46 -1.80
N GLN A 93 -6.52 -3.16 -1.05
CA GLN A 93 -6.35 -4.56 -0.70
C GLN A 93 -7.48 -5.42 -1.26
N ALA A 94 -7.22 -6.71 -1.44
CA ALA A 94 -8.23 -7.69 -1.78
C ALA A 94 -7.79 -9.12 -1.44
N GLN A 95 -8.77 -9.98 -1.14
CA GLN A 95 -8.58 -11.43 -1.06
C GLN A 95 -8.38 -12.05 -2.47
N LYS A 96 -8.91 -11.39 -3.49
CA LYS A 96 -8.79 -11.76 -4.91
C LYS A 96 -8.29 -10.56 -5.69
N ILE A 97 -6.97 -10.37 -5.66
CA ILE A 97 -6.33 -9.13 -6.13
C ILE A 97 -6.52 -8.91 -7.62
N LEU A 98 -6.44 -9.97 -8.45
CA LEU A 98 -6.60 -9.87 -9.90
C LEU A 98 -8.00 -9.43 -10.32
N ASP A 99 -9.03 -9.87 -9.58
CA ASP A 99 -10.40 -9.43 -9.83
C ASP A 99 -10.62 -7.99 -9.39
N ARG A 100 -10.01 -7.61 -8.26
CA ARG A 100 -10.15 -6.26 -7.73
C ARG A 100 -9.47 -5.21 -8.61
N VAL A 101 -8.25 -5.48 -9.07
CA VAL A 101 -7.52 -4.61 -10.02
C VAL A 101 -8.30 -4.47 -11.32
N ASN A 102 -8.81 -5.57 -11.88
CA ASN A 102 -9.68 -5.53 -13.07
C ASN A 102 -10.88 -4.60 -12.88
N ASN A 103 -11.52 -4.61 -11.72
CA ASN A 103 -12.67 -3.77 -11.43
C ASN A 103 -12.35 -2.27 -11.52
N HIS A 104 -11.12 -1.85 -11.15
CA HIS A 104 -10.71 -0.46 -11.26
C HIS A 104 -10.65 0.02 -12.71
N PHE A 105 -10.15 -0.81 -13.61
CA PHE A 105 -10.00 -0.46 -15.03
C PHE A 105 -11.22 -0.81 -15.90
N THR A 106 -12.28 -1.38 -15.29
CA THR A 106 -13.56 -1.70 -15.98
C THR A 106 -14.75 -0.92 -15.43
N GLY A 107 -14.51 0.09 -14.61
CA GLY A 107 -15.56 0.98 -14.07
C GLY A 107 -16.33 0.43 -12.86
N LYS A 108 -15.92 -0.71 -12.31
CA LYS A 108 -16.56 -1.35 -11.13
C LYS A 108 -15.79 -1.09 -9.82
N GLY A 109 -14.72 -0.29 -9.87
CA GLY A 109 -13.85 0.00 -8.73
C GLY A 109 -13.88 1.48 -8.33
N ASN A 110 -12.70 2.09 -8.20
CA ASN A 110 -12.58 3.53 -7.91
C ASN A 110 -12.92 4.34 -9.17
N GLY A 111 -13.92 5.22 -9.08
CA GLY A 111 -14.42 6.00 -10.21
C GLY A 111 -13.40 7.00 -10.75
N ASP A 112 -12.57 7.60 -9.85
CA ASP A 112 -11.57 8.59 -10.25
C ASP A 112 -10.45 7.92 -11.06
N VAL A 113 -9.96 6.75 -10.59
CA VAL A 113 -8.98 5.92 -11.32
C VAL A 113 -9.52 5.51 -12.70
N TYR A 114 -10.77 5.06 -12.75
CA TYR A 114 -11.39 4.65 -14.01
C TYR A 114 -11.57 5.81 -14.98
N ALA A 115 -12.01 6.97 -14.50
CA ALA A 115 -12.17 8.16 -15.32
C ALA A 115 -10.84 8.57 -15.96
N ASP A 116 -9.79 8.69 -15.17
CA ASP A 116 -8.46 9.07 -15.65
C ASP A 116 -7.90 8.06 -16.66
N TYR A 117 -8.01 6.76 -16.37
CA TYR A 117 -7.62 5.70 -17.32
C TYR A 117 -8.39 5.79 -18.63
N LYS A 118 -9.73 5.98 -18.56
CA LYS A 118 -10.59 6.10 -19.74
C LYS A 118 -10.27 7.33 -20.59
N TYR A 119 -9.82 8.40 -19.97
CA TYR A 119 -9.41 9.63 -20.65
C TYR A 119 -7.97 9.62 -21.17
N GLY A 120 -7.26 8.49 -21.01
CA GLY A 120 -5.96 8.25 -21.63
C GLY A 120 -4.75 8.47 -20.74
N ASP A 121 -4.94 8.64 -19.43
CA ASP A 121 -3.82 8.69 -18.50
C ASP A 121 -3.08 7.34 -18.46
N GLN A 122 -1.75 7.41 -18.36
CA GLN A 122 -0.90 6.24 -18.30
C GLN A 122 -0.81 5.69 -16.88
N PHE A 123 -1.11 4.40 -16.73
CA PHE A 123 -1.05 3.70 -15.45
C PHE A 123 -0.04 2.58 -15.44
N THR A 124 0.53 2.32 -14.26
CA THR A 124 1.18 1.06 -13.94
C THR A 124 0.57 0.40 -12.71
N ILE A 125 0.73 -0.91 -12.62
CA ILE A 125 0.14 -1.79 -11.62
C ILE A 125 1.26 -2.59 -10.98
N LYS A 126 1.35 -2.55 -9.65
CA LYS A 126 2.15 -3.48 -8.85
C LYS A 126 1.24 -4.21 -7.88
N MET A 127 1.57 -5.47 -7.62
CA MET A 127 0.78 -6.32 -6.71
C MET A 127 1.71 -7.02 -5.72
N ILE A 128 1.44 -6.84 -4.43
CA ILE A 128 2.22 -7.41 -3.33
C ILE A 128 1.35 -8.46 -2.65
N SER A 129 1.80 -9.73 -2.65
CA SER A 129 1.13 -10.80 -1.90
C SER A 129 1.25 -10.56 -0.40
N LEU A 130 0.21 -10.87 0.37
CA LEU A 130 0.30 -10.92 1.82
C LEU A 130 1.19 -12.08 2.28
N GLU A 131 1.15 -13.19 1.57
CA GLU A 131 2.01 -14.34 1.83
C GLU A 131 3.48 -13.94 1.66
N ASN A 132 4.28 -14.27 2.64
CA ASN A 132 5.71 -13.92 2.70
C ASN A 132 6.03 -12.41 2.72
N SER A 133 5.03 -11.53 2.87
CA SER A 133 5.26 -10.10 3.01
C SER A 133 5.85 -9.72 4.38
N GLY A 134 5.68 -10.60 5.38
CA GLY A 134 6.06 -10.35 6.77
C GLY A 134 5.18 -9.30 7.47
N PHE A 135 3.96 -9.06 6.96
CA PHE A 135 2.89 -8.35 7.62
C PHE A 135 1.83 -9.33 8.12
N SER A 136 1.19 -9.02 9.25
CA SER A 136 0.25 -9.93 9.91
C SER A 136 -1.14 -9.92 9.27
N SER A 137 -1.50 -8.87 8.54
CA SER A 137 -2.81 -8.73 7.92
C SER A 137 -2.80 -7.83 6.69
N LEU A 138 -3.83 -8.00 5.84
CA LEU A 138 -4.07 -7.10 4.70
C LEU A 138 -4.26 -5.65 5.14
N ASN A 139 -4.97 -5.42 6.26
CA ASN A 139 -5.18 -4.07 6.78
C ASN A 139 -3.88 -3.40 7.17
N GLU A 140 -2.98 -4.13 7.82
CA GLU A 140 -1.67 -3.62 8.21
C GLU A 140 -0.83 -3.29 6.98
N LEU A 141 -0.74 -4.22 6.03
CA LEU A 141 0.00 -4.02 4.79
C LEU A 141 -0.55 -2.83 4.00
N GLU A 142 -1.88 -2.74 3.79
CA GLU A 142 -2.52 -1.65 3.06
C GLU A 142 -2.22 -0.28 3.69
N ARG A 143 -2.41 -0.13 5.02
CA ARG A 143 -2.14 1.14 5.71
C ARG A 143 -0.71 1.62 5.52
N ASN A 144 0.24 0.71 5.65
CA ASN A 144 1.66 1.04 5.51
C ASN A 144 2.01 1.42 4.06
N VAL A 145 1.44 0.70 3.06
CA VAL A 145 1.63 1.03 1.65
C VAL A 145 0.98 2.37 1.29
N ILE A 146 -0.25 2.66 1.77
CA ILE A 146 -0.90 3.98 1.60
C ILE A 146 -0.03 5.11 2.15
N ALA A 147 0.54 4.91 3.35
CA ALA A 147 1.42 5.89 3.98
C ALA A 147 2.72 6.10 3.21
N LYS A 148 3.39 5.03 2.77
CA LYS A 148 4.63 5.06 1.99
C LYS A 148 4.48 5.83 0.69
N TYR A 149 3.39 5.59 -0.06
CA TYR A 149 3.13 6.21 -1.35
C TYR A 149 2.34 7.53 -1.26
N ASN A 150 2.03 8.01 -0.06
CA ASN A 150 1.20 9.20 0.17
C ASN A 150 -0.16 9.16 -0.58
N ALA A 151 -0.69 7.97 -0.78
CA ALA A 151 -1.87 7.74 -1.61
C ALA A 151 -3.15 8.39 -1.04
N PHE A 152 -3.20 8.65 0.27
CA PHE A 152 -4.27 9.41 0.92
C PHE A 152 -4.10 10.92 0.80
N SER A 153 -2.90 11.45 1.03
CA SER A 153 -2.67 12.90 1.08
C SER A 153 -2.45 13.52 -0.30
N ARG A 154 -1.94 12.75 -1.28
CA ARG A 154 -1.57 13.21 -2.62
C ARG A 154 -2.01 12.25 -3.73
N GLY A 155 -2.96 11.36 -3.46
CA GLY A 155 -3.41 10.34 -4.40
C GLY A 155 -4.93 10.16 -4.38
N TYR A 156 -5.37 9.00 -4.84
CA TYR A 156 -6.80 8.69 -5.02
C TYR A 156 -7.48 8.08 -3.78
N ASN A 157 -6.71 7.73 -2.73
CA ASN A 157 -7.31 7.14 -1.53
C ASN A 157 -8.08 8.19 -0.73
N LYS A 158 -9.33 7.87 -0.34
CA LYS A 158 -10.19 8.72 0.50
C LYS A 158 -10.05 8.42 1.99
N THR A 159 -9.30 7.37 2.34
CA THR A 159 -9.00 6.96 3.73
C THR A 159 -7.55 6.53 3.85
N ARG A 160 -7.06 6.44 5.09
CA ARG A 160 -5.71 5.94 5.42
C ARG A 160 -5.62 4.41 5.47
N GLY A 161 -6.62 3.71 4.94
CA GLY A 161 -6.77 2.26 5.01
C GLY A 161 -7.72 1.81 6.11
N ASN A 162 -8.06 0.52 6.09
CA ASN A 162 -8.95 -0.09 7.09
C ASN A 162 -8.25 -0.26 8.44
N ARG A 163 -9.01 -0.20 9.53
CA ARG A 163 -8.52 -0.46 10.89
C ARG A 163 -8.51 -1.95 11.20
#